data_7545e6f46aa5ce082bc9e20ed98f7515
#
_entry.id   7545e6f46aa5ce082bc9e20ed98f7515
#
_cell.length_a   1.000
_cell.length_b   1.000
_cell.length_c   1.000
_cell.angle_alpha   90.00
_cell.angle_beta   90.00
_cell.angle_gamma   90.00
#
_symmetry.space_group_name_H-M   'P 1'
#
loop_
_entity.id
_entity.type
_entity.pdbx_description
1 polymer ?
#
loop_
_entity_poly.entity_id
_entity_poly.type
_entity_poly.pdbx_seq_one_letter_code
_entity_poly.pdbx_strand_id
1 'polypeptide(L)'
;MATFTLPNGSTLSLSTGFGSNVTVSAITNANPGVATATAHGLSDGDILVMATSGWANLEGRIVRVDSSDANTFALEGIDTTSTTRYPAGSGASTAKEVTGWVQITGVLNPSGTGGEQQFWEGAPLEARRNIRIPTTQSAAGINLEASYDPSAAWWDYVAAAAEDVEPRAVMLTLANGAKLYYYCYVGMSVIPSLTRDQPMTVGISLSLVGDPTRYAS
;
A
#
# COMPACT_ATOMS: atom_id res chain seq x y z
N MET A 1 7.69 17.82 23.49
CA MET A 1 7.82 18.68 22.31
C MET A 1 7.33 17.88 21.09
N ALA A 2 6.51 18.48 20.23
CA ALA A 2 6.16 17.84 18.95
C ALA A 2 7.43 17.84 18.07
N THR A 3 7.81 16.66 17.56
CA THR A 3 8.96 16.52 16.65
C THR A 3 8.42 16.61 15.22
N PHE A 4 8.85 17.63 14.48
CA PHE A 4 8.52 17.75 13.06
C PHE A 4 9.57 17.00 12.24
N THR A 5 9.11 16.08 11.39
CA THR A 5 9.98 15.34 10.47
C THR A 5 9.85 15.98 9.09
N LEU A 6 10.97 16.40 8.52
CA LEU A 6 11.02 16.91 7.15
C LEU A 6 11.12 15.75 6.16
N PRO A 7 10.44 15.80 5.01
CA PRO A 7 10.47 14.72 4.01
C PRO A 7 11.76 14.69 3.17
N ASN A 8 12.64 15.67 3.34
CA ASN A 8 13.87 15.78 2.56
C ASN A 8 14.77 14.56 2.76
N GLY A 9 15.23 13.95 1.68
CA GLY A 9 15.99 12.71 1.69
C GLY A 9 15.12 11.44 1.71
N SER A 10 13.80 11.57 1.65
CA SER A 10 12.90 10.43 1.43
C SER A 10 12.96 9.95 -0.01
N THR A 11 12.80 8.65 -0.23
CA THR A 11 12.82 8.02 -1.56
C THR A 11 11.53 7.26 -1.81
N LEU A 12 11.08 7.27 -3.06
CA LEU A 12 9.91 6.53 -3.51
C LEU A 12 10.37 5.42 -4.48
N SER A 13 9.93 4.20 -4.24
CA SER A 13 10.28 3.05 -5.09
C SER A 13 9.02 2.30 -5.50
N LEU A 14 9.00 1.80 -6.74
CA LEU A 14 7.94 0.97 -7.31
C LEU A 14 8.43 -0.48 -7.38
N SER A 15 7.53 -1.45 -7.18
CA SER A 15 7.85 -2.86 -7.38
C SER A 15 8.11 -3.16 -8.86
N THR A 16 9.14 -3.96 -9.14
CA THR A 16 9.48 -4.40 -10.50
C THR A 16 8.76 -5.66 -10.91
N GLY A 17 8.22 -6.42 -9.94
CA GLY A 17 7.49 -7.65 -10.19
C GLY A 17 6.98 -8.30 -8.90
N PHE A 18 6.25 -9.39 -9.10
CA PHE A 18 5.76 -10.25 -8.02
C PHE A 18 6.19 -11.69 -8.27
N GLY A 19 6.45 -12.40 -7.18
CA GLY A 19 6.66 -13.83 -7.17
C GLY A 19 5.38 -14.64 -7.42
N SER A 20 5.50 -15.95 -7.37
CA SER A 20 4.37 -16.87 -7.46
C SER A 20 3.40 -16.67 -6.31
N ASN A 21 2.13 -17.03 -6.54
CA ASN A 21 1.13 -17.00 -5.49
C ASN A 21 1.48 -17.97 -4.35
N VAL A 22 1.49 -17.45 -3.12
CA VAL A 22 1.56 -18.22 -1.90
C VAL A 22 0.14 -18.41 -1.37
N THR A 23 -0.30 -19.66 -1.28
CA THR A 23 -1.62 -19.98 -0.72
C THR A 23 -1.53 -20.04 0.80
N VAL A 24 -2.20 -19.12 1.46
CA VAL A 24 -2.37 -19.09 2.92
C VAL A 24 -3.68 -19.80 3.26
N SER A 25 -3.59 -20.94 3.93
CA SER A 25 -4.75 -21.75 4.29
C SER A 25 -5.53 -21.20 5.50
N ALA A 26 -4.84 -20.55 6.41
CA ALA A 26 -5.43 -19.94 7.60
C ALA A 26 -4.52 -18.85 8.17
N ILE A 27 -5.13 -17.92 8.91
CA ILE A 27 -4.42 -16.94 9.74
C ILE A 27 -5.01 -16.98 11.14
N THR A 28 -4.17 -16.96 12.16
CA THR A 28 -4.60 -16.96 13.56
C THR A 28 -5.12 -15.59 13.99
N ASN A 29 -6.05 -15.57 14.96
CA ASN A 29 -6.46 -14.35 15.65
C ASN A 29 -5.47 -14.06 16.80
N ALA A 30 -4.32 -13.47 16.48
CA ALA A 30 -3.22 -13.18 17.39
C ALA A 30 -2.56 -11.83 17.10
N ASN A 31 -1.60 -11.42 17.92
CA ASN A 31 -0.77 -10.24 17.72
C ASN A 31 0.72 -10.60 17.85
N PRO A 32 1.47 -10.67 16.73
CA PRO A 32 1.00 -10.60 15.34
C PRO A 32 0.20 -11.82 14.92
N GLY A 33 -0.62 -11.67 13.87
CA GLY A 33 -1.30 -12.80 13.22
C GLY A 33 -0.30 -13.74 12.56
N VAL A 34 -0.48 -15.07 12.70
CA VAL A 34 0.37 -16.07 12.09
C VAL A 34 -0.36 -16.75 10.95
N ALA A 35 0.23 -16.70 9.76
CA ALA A 35 -0.28 -17.33 8.56
C ALA A 35 0.27 -18.75 8.41
N THR A 36 -0.58 -19.68 7.97
CA THR A 36 -0.18 -21.05 7.61
C THR A 36 -0.16 -21.19 6.10
N ALA A 37 1.01 -21.52 5.54
CA ALA A 37 1.21 -21.73 4.12
C ALA A 37 2.29 -22.81 3.92
N THR A 38 1.92 -23.93 3.37
CA THR A 38 2.83 -25.09 3.23
C THR A 38 3.95 -24.82 2.23
N ALA A 39 5.18 -25.04 2.66
CA ALA A 39 6.40 -24.95 1.81
C ALA A 39 6.49 -23.62 1.03
N HIS A 40 6.20 -22.51 1.71
CA HIS A 40 6.06 -21.19 1.07
C HIS A 40 7.39 -20.56 0.61
N GLY A 41 8.54 -20.98 1.15
CA GLY A 41 9.86 -20.52 0.74
C GLY A 41 10.20 -19.07 1.08
N LEU A 42 9.37 -18.39 1.89
CA LEU A 42 9.59 -17.01 2.32
C LEU A 42 10.60 -16.95 3.47
N SER A 43 11.26 -15.81 3.60
CA SER A 43 12.22 -15.48 4.65
C SER A 43 11.80 -14.25 5.44
N ASP A 44 12.35 -14.10 6.64
CA ASP A 44 12.13 -12.89 7.44
C ASP A 44 12.58 -11.64 6.69
N GLY A 45 11.73 -10.63 6.69
CA GLY A 45 11.96 -9.38 5.96
C GLY A 45 11.35 -9.32 4.57
N ASP A 46 10.90 -10.44 4.00
CA ASP A 46 10.22 -10.45 2.70
C ASP A 46 8.92 -9.62 2.76
N ILE A 47 8.64 -8.94 1.67
CA ILE A 47 7.48 -8.06 1.54
C ILE A 47 6.42 -8.77 0.70
N LEU A 48 5.25 -8.96 1.29
CA LEU A 48 4.11 -9.61 0.64
C LEU A 48 2.96 -8.63 0.42
N VAL A 49 2.25 -8.80 -0.68
CA VAL A 49 0.92 -8.24 -0.90
C VAL A 49 -0.11 -9.32 -0.62
N MET A 50 -1.06 -9.05 0.24
CA MET A 50 -2.25 -9.90 0.44
C MET A 50 -3.20 -9.65 -0.73
N ALA A 51 -3.06 -10.43 -1.81
CA ALA A 51 -3.72 -10.17 -3.09
C ALA A 51 -5.22 -10.46 -3.04
N THR A 52 -5.60 -11.53 -2.33
CA THR A 52 -7.00 -11.83 -1.97
C THR A 52 -7.03 -12.29 -0.53
N SER A 53 -8.05 -11.90 0.21
CA SER A 53 -8.17 -12.30 1.61
C SER A 53 -9.63 -12.56 1.98
N GLY A 54 -9.85 -13.59 2.78
CA GLY A 54 -11.13 -13.80 3.45
C GLY A 54 -11.45 -12.70 4.48
N TRP A 55 -10.46 -11.89 4.84
CA TRP A 55 -10.61 -10.73 5.70
C TRP A 55 -10.41 -9.44 4.90
N ALA A 56 -11.49 -8.69 4.68
CA ALA A 56 -11.47 -7.45 3.89
C ALA A 56 -10.41 -6.41 4.37
N ASN A 57 -10.08 -6.41 5.66
CA ASN A 57 -9.06 -5.50 6.20
C ASN A 57 -7.59 -5.91 5.87
N LEU A 58 -7.39 -7.09 5.28
CA LEU A 58 -6.09 -7.53 4.79
C LEU A 58 -5.96 -7.48 3.28
N GLU A 59 -7.07 -7.45 2.55
CA GLU A 59 -7.05 -7.41 1.09
C GLU A 59 -6.37 -6.15 0.57
N GLY A 60 -5.42 -6.33 -0.36
CA GLY A 60 -4.60 -5.24 -0.88
C GLY A 60 -3.59 -4.65 0.12
N ARG A 61 -3.44 -5.23 1.29
CA ARG A 61 -2.48 -4.76 2.29
C ARG A 61 -1.10 -5.37 2.06
N ILE A 62 -0.08 -4.55 2.23
CA ILE A 62 1.31 -5.01 2.20
C ILE A 62 1.75 -5.36 3.61
N VAL A 63 2.34 -6.54 3.77
CA VAL A 63 2.84 -7.05 5.05
C VAL A 63 4.29 -7.48 4.92
N ARG A 64 5.06 -7.35 6.00
CA ARG A 64 6.41 -7.88 6.11
C ARG A 64 6.36 -9.23 6.84
N VAL A 65 7.11 -10.18 6.34
CA VAL A 65 7.27 -11.50 6.94
C VAL A 65 8.17 -11.39 8.16
N ASP A 66 7.78 -12.04 9.23
CA ASP A 66 8.59 -12.22 10.45
C ASP A 66 8.39 -13.63 10.99
N SER A 67 9.38 -14.13 11.74
CA SER A 67 9.33 -15.44 12.37
C SER A 67 8.92 -16.56 11.40
N SER A 68 9.58 -16.56 10.22
CA SER A 68 9.30 -17.51 9.15
C SER A 68 9.82 -18.91 9.50
N ASP A 69 8.97 -19.93 9.29
CA ASP A 69 9.29 -21.34 9.39
C ASP A 69 8.85 -22.04 8.09
N ALA A 70 9.09 -23.31 7.93
CA ALA A 70 8.81 -24.06 6.71
C ALA A 70 7.34 -23.97 6.22
N ASN A 71 6.39 -23.81 7.13
CA ASN A 71 4.95 -23.84 6.84
C ASN A 71 4.16 -22.69 7.49
N THR A 72 4.82 -21.79 8.20
CA THR A 72 4.16 -20.67 8.89
C THR A 72 5.03 -19.42 8.85
N PHE A 73 4.40 -18.27 8.87
CA PHE A 73 5.08 -16.98 9.03
C PHE A 73 4.17 -15.99 9.76
N ALA A 74 4.76 -15.06 10.50
CA ALA A 74 4.03 -13.99 11.15
C ALA A 74 3.85 -12.78 10.23
N LEU A 75 2.71 -12.12 10.32
CA LEU A 75 2.40 -10.86 9.65
C LEU A 75 2.87 -9.72 10.56
N GLU A 76 4.10 -9.26 10.39
CA GLU A 76 4.71 -8.28 11.29
C GLU A 76 3.84 -7.05 11.52
N GLY A 77 3.62 -6.72 12.78
CA GLY A 77 2.85 -5.54 13.19
C GLY A 77 1.36 -5.57 12.88
N ILE A 78 0.82 -6.71 12.41
CA ILE A 78 -0.61 -6.86 12.13
C ILE A 78 -1.29 -7.57 13.31
N ASP A 79 -2.08 -6.80 14.05
CA ASP A 79 -2.95 -7.31 15.13
C ASP A 79 -4.28 -7.82 14.56
N THR A 80 -4.47 -9.14 14.61
CA THR A 80 -5.67 -9.83 14.15
C THR A 80 -6.56 -10.34 15.30
N THR A 81 -6.36 -9.90 16.54
CA THR A 81 -7.10 -10.35 17.72
C THR A 81 -8.59 -9.98 17.70
N SER A 82 -8.96 -8.90 16.99
CA SER A 82 -10.36 -8.46 16.89
C SER A 82 -11.17 -9.37 15.96
N THR A 83 -11.95 -10.27 16.51
CA THR A 83 -12.81 -11.19 15.73
C THR A 83 -13.95 -10.51 14.97
N THR A 84 -14.28 -9.26 15.30
CA THR A 84 -15.22 -8.44 14.53
C THR A 84 -14.60 -7.98 13.20
N ARG A 85 -13.33 -7.59 13.21
CA ARG A 85 -12.58 -7.15 12.00
C ARG A 85 -11.99 -8.35 11.24
N TYR A 86 -11.66 -9.43 11.96
CA TYR A 86 -11.03 -10.65 11.47
C TYR A 86 -11.82 -11.86 11.95
N PRO A 87 -12.95 -12.20 11.32
CA PRO A 87 -13.80 -13.31 11.76
C PRO A 87 -13.03 -14.63 11.80
N ALA A 88 -13.15 -15.35 12.90
CA ALA A 88 -12.44 -16.62 13.09
C ALA A 88 -12.78 -17.63 11.98
N GLY A 89 -11.79 -18.36 11.49
CA GLY A 89 -11.96 -19.37 10.44
C GLY A 89 -12.06 -18.83 9.02
N SER A 90 -12.03 -17.51 8.81
CA SER A 90 -12.15 -16.87 7.49
C SER A 90 -10.82 -16.28 6.96
N GLY A 91 -9.69 -16.61 7.59
CA GLY A 91 -8.37 -16.04 7.27
C GLY A 91 -7.66 -16.66 6.06
N ALA A 92 -8.31 -17.52 5.28
CA ALA A 92 -7.71 -18.04 4.05
C ALA A 92 -7.45 -16.91 3.05
N SER A 93 -6.28 -16.90 2.43
CA SER A 93 -5.79 -15.77 1.64
C SER A 93 -4.86 -16.23 0.53
N THR A 94 -4.59 -15.34 -0.42
CA THR A 94 -3.50 -15.51 -1.39
C THR A 94 -2.56 -14.32 -1.24
N ALA A 95 -1.27 -14.60 -1.10
CA ALA A 95 -0.24 -13.59 -1.02
C ALA A 95 0.72 -13.67 -2.21
N LYS A 96 1.37 -12.56 -2.56
CA LYS A 96 2.43 -12.48 -3.57
C LYS A 96 3.63 -11.76 -2.98
N GLU A 97 4.80 -12.33 -3.12
CA GLU A 97 6.05 -11.68 -2.74
C GLU A 97 6.40 -10.56 -3.73
N VAL A 98 6.90 -9.44 -3.22
CA VAL A 98 7.48 -8.37 -4.05
C VAL A 98 8.93 -8.71 -4.34
N THR A 99 9.25 -9.00 -5.61
CA THR A 99 10.56 -9.56 -6.01
C THR A 99 11.64 -8.52 -6.29
N GLY A 100 11.31 -7.24 -6.34
CA GLY A 100 12.30 -6.20 -6.56
C GLY A 100 11.71 -4.80 -6.53
N TRP A 101 12.60 -3.80 -6.44
CA TRP A 101 12.25 -2.39 -6.32
C TRP A 101 13.07 -1.53 -7.26
N VAL A 102 12.44 -0.57 -7.91
CA VAL A 102 13.09 0.48 -8.69
C VAL A 102 12.74 1.84 -8.09
N GLN A 103 13.74 2.67 -7.84
CA GLN A 103 13.51 4.01 -7.28
C GLN A 103 13.05 4.97 -8.38
N ILE A 104 11.96 5.70 -8.12
CA ILE A 104 11.52 6.82 -8.94
C ILE A 104 12.36 8.04 -8.54
N THR A 105 13.16 8.54 -9.48
CA THR A 105 14.05 9.67 -9.26
C THR A 105 13.44 10.97 -9.77
N GLY A 106 13.92 12.10 -9.24
CA GLY A 106 13.43 13.41 -9.65
C GLY A 106 11.98 13.70 -9.25
N VAL A 107 11.51 13.11 -8.14
CA VAL A 107 10.16 13.33 -7.61
C VAL A 107 10.03 14.74 -7.05
N LEU A 108 8.99 15.44 -7.51
CA LEU A 108 8.62 16.79 -7.10
C LEU A 108 7.18 16.79 -6.57
N ASN A 109 6.92 17.68 -5.63
CA ASN A 109 5.57 18.01 -5.14
C ASN A 109 4.67 16.81 -4.79
N PRO A 110 5.14 15.78 -4.04
CA PRO A 110 4.25 14.70 -3.63
C PRO A 110 3.13 15.22 -2.74
N SER A 111 1.90 14.88 -3.07
CA SER A 111 0.70 15.28 -2.32
C SER A 111 -0.24 14.11 -2.14
N GLY A 112 -0.76 13.92 -0.90
CA GLY A 112 -1.81 12.95 -0.61
C GLY A 112 -3.19 13.53 -0.91
N THR A 113 -4.09 12.71 -1.41
CA THR A 113 -5.49 13.07 -1.69
C THR A 113 -6.43 12.01 -1.16
N GLY A 114 -7.64 12.39 -0.75
CA GLY A 114 -8.66 11.45 -0.28
C GLY A 114 -8.35 10.84 1.10
N GLY A 115 -8.94 9.68 1.38
CA GLY A 115 -8.84 9.01 2.69
C GLY A 115 -9.74 9.62 3.76
N GLU A 116 -10.64 10.54 3.40
CA GLU A 116 -11.53 11.19 4.34
C GLU A 116 -12.71 10.28 4.71
N GLN A 117 -13.05 10.27 6.01
CA GLN A 117 -14.21 9.55 6.51
C GLN A 117 -15.50 10.17 5.99
N GLN A 118 -16.32 9.38 5.29
CA GLN A 118 -17.66 9.76 4.86
C GLN A 118 -18.66 9.50 5.97
N PHE A 119 -19.73 10.32 6.01
CA PHE A 119 -20.77 10.22 7.02
C PHE A 119 -22.14 10.21 6.34
N TRP A 120 -23.02 9.37 6.87
CA TRP A 120 -24.45 9.50 6.63
C TRP A 120 -25.04 10.39 7.70
N GLU A 121 -25.89 11.34 7.30
CA GLU A 121 -26.63 12.22 8.21
C GLU A 121 -28.13 12.04 7.99
N GLY A 122 -28.86 11.90 9.06
CA GLY A 122 -30.31 11.77 9.02
C GLY A 122 -30.95 12.07 10.37
N ALA A 123 -32.23 12.40 10.33
CA ALA A 123 -33.04 12.56 11.53
C ALA A 123 -34.26 11.64 11.42
N PRO A 124 -34.43 10.65 12.33
CA PRO A 124 -35.73 9.99 12.49
C PRO A 124 -36.82 10.99 12.78
N LEU A 125 -38.04 10.74 12.32
CA LEU A 125 -39.18 11.67 12.43
C LEU A 125 -39.46 12.09 13.89
N GLU A 126 -39.21 11.20 14.83
CA GLU A 126 -39.38 11.40 16.28
C GLU A 126 -38.17 12.08 16.95
N ALA A 127 -37.02 12.23 16.26
CA ALA A 127 -35.80 12.80 16.82
C ALA A 127 -35.76 14.33 16.62
N ARG A 128 -35.34 15.03 17.68
CA ARG A 128 -35.10 16.50 17.63
C ARG A 128 -33.66 16.86 17.21
N ARG A 129 -32.82 15.85 16.90
CA ARG A 129 -31.41 16.04 16.51
C ARG A 129 -31.07 15.13 15.35
N ASN A 130 -30.24 15.63 14.44
CA ASN A 130 -29.63 14.81 13.40
C ASN A 130 -28.66 13.83 14.03
N ILE A 131 -28.63 12.61 13.48
CA ILE A 131 -27.66 11.58 13.79
C ILE A 131 -26.63 11.58 12.65
N ARG A 132 -25.35 11.52 12.99
CA ARG A 132 -24.25 11.42 12.05
C ARG A 132 -23.51 10.12 12.28
N ILE A 133 -23.57 9.21 11.31
CA ILE A 133 -22.99 7.87 11.39
C ILE A 133 -21.82 7.78 10.40
N PRO A 134 -20.60 7.41 10.82
CA PRO A 134 -19.51 7.17 9.90
C PRO A 134 -19.84 5.98 8.99
N THR A 135 -19.55 6.09 7.69
CA THR A 135 -19.78 5.06 6.68
C THR A 135 -18.47 4.55 6.09
N THR A 136 -18.14 4.90 4.88
CA THR A 136 -16.93 4.50 4.15
C THR A 136 -15.88 5.61 4.18
N GLN A 137 -14.65 5.29 3.86
CA GLN A 137 -13.63 6.29 3.54
C GLN A 137 -13.61 6.56 2.04
N SER A 138 -13.32 7.81 1.65
CA SER A 138 -13.06 8.13 0.26
C SER A 138 -11.77 7.44 -0.22
N ALA A 139 -11.71 7.13 -1.53
CA ALA A 139 -10.49 6.57 -2.11
C ALA A 139 -9.29 7.49 -1.82
N ALA A 140 -8.23 6.91 -1.29
CA ALA A 140 -6.99 7.62 -1.03
C ALA A 140 -6.02 7.49 -2.21
N GLY A 141 -5.19 8.50 -2.42
CA GLY A 141 -4.21 8.50 -3.49
C GLY A 141 -3.02 9.41 -3.18
N ILE A 142 -1.99 9.28 -3.98
CA ILE A 142 -0.82 10.15 -3.97
C ILE A 142 -0.61 10.66 -5.39
N ASN A 143 -0.56 11.97 -5.55
CA ASN A 143 -0.18 12.62 -6.78
C ASN A 143 1.23 13.18 -6.63
N LEU A 144 2.04 12.98 -7.64
CA LEU A 144 3.40 13.50 -7.69
C LEU A 144 3.80 13.84 -9.12
N GLU A 145 4.80 14.67 -9.24
CA GLU A 145 5.47 14.96 -10.49
C GLU A 145 6.86 14.35 -10.45
N ALA A 146 7.29 13.77 -11.56
CA ALA A 146 8.66 13.28 -11.71
C ALA A 146 9.33 13.97 -12.90
N SER A 147 10.64 14.06 -12.88
CA SER A 147 11.42 14.59 -14.00
C SER A 147 11.16 13.76 -15.25
N TYR A 148 10.90 14.42 -16.38
CA TYR A 148 10.70 13.75 -17.66
C TYR A 148 12.04 13.20 -18.19
N ASP A 149 12.28 11.92 -17.95
CA ASP A 149 13.46 11.21 -18.40
C ASP A 149 13.11 9.78 -18.85
N PRO A 150 12.81 9.60 -20.14
CA PRO A 150 12.48 8.26 -20.69
C PRO A 150 13.63 7.24 -20.62
N SER A 151 14.87 7.69 -20.33
CA SER A 151 16.01 6.80 -20.16
C SER A 151 16.21 6.30 -18.73
N ALA A 152 15.44 6.85 -17.79
CA ALA A 152 15.52 6.45 -16.38
C ALA A 152 15.01 5.02 -16.17
N ALA A 153 15.69 4.26 -15.31
CA ALA A 153 15.38 2.85 -15.05
C ALA A 153 13.94 2.60 -14.56
N TRP A 154 13.30 3.58 -13.93
CA TRP A 154 11.93 3.47 -13.44
C TRP A 154 10.86 3.71 -14.52
N TRP A 155 11.23 4.38 -15.62
CA TRP A 155 10.28 4.87 -16.64
C TRP A 155 9.43 3.73 -17.22
N ASP A 156 10.07 2.68 -17.71
CA ASP A 156 9.39 1.55 -18.34
C ASP A 156 8.46 0.80 -17.36
N TYR A 157 8.86 0.68 -16.09
CA TYR A 157 8.02 0.05 -15.07
C TYR A 157 6.77 0.86 -14.74
N VAL A 158 6.88 2.19 -14.66
CA VAL A 158 5.73 3.09 -14.42
C VAL A 158 4.82 3.12 -15.64
N ALA A 159 5.38 3.21 -16.85
CA ALA A 159 4.63 3.19 -18.10
C ALA A 159 3.87 1.88 -18.27
N ALA A 160 4.52 0.73 -18.07
CA ALA A 160 3.87 -0.58 -18.12
C ALA A 160 2.76 -0.72 -17.08
N ALA A 161 2.97 -0.25 -15.85
CA ALA A 161 1.96 -0.29 -14.79
C ALA A 161 0.74 0.60 -15.09
N ALA A 162 0.93 1.70 -15.82
CA ALA A 162 -0.15 2.56 -16.27
C ALA A 162 -0.93 1.97 -17.45
N GLU A 163 -0.28 1.15 -18.28
CA GLU A 163 -0.89 0.52 -19.48
C GLU A 163 -1.65 -0.75 -19.10
N ASP A 164 -1.07 -1.62 -18.26
CA ASP A 164 -1.68 -2.92 -17.90
C ASP A 164 -2.78 -2.80 -16.84
N VAL A 165 -2.87 -1.64 -16.17
CA VAL A 165 -3.85 -1.35 -15.10
C VAL A 165 -3.80 -2.38 -13.96
N GLU A 166 -2.65 -3.01 -13.76
CA GLU A 166 -2.42 -3.92 -12.65
C GLU A 166 -1.84 -3.16 -11.45
N PRO A 167 -2.29 -3.43 -10.21
CA PRO A 167 -1.78 -2.71 -9.07
C PRO A 167 -0.33 -3.12 -8.76
N ARG A 168 0.44 -2.15 -8.28
CA ARG A 168 1.86 -2.29 -7.91
C ARG A 168 2.06 -1.98 -6.44
N ALA A 169 3.09 -2.58 -5.86
CA ALA A 169 3.58 -2.18 -4.54
C ALA A 169 4.46 -0.94 -4.66
N VAL A 170 4.24 0.03 -3.81
CA VAL A 170 5.03 1.26 -3.70
C VAL A 170 5.60 1.38 -2.30
N MET A 171 6.87 1.66 -2.20
CA MET A 171 7.59 1.86 -0.93
C MET A 171 8.09 3.29 -0.84
N LEU A 172 7.64 4.01 0.17
CA LEU A 172 8.17 5.31 0.57
C LEU A 172 9.12 5.09 1.75
N THR A 173 10.40 5.33 1.53
CA THR A 173 11.41 5.31 2.61
C THR A 173 11.65 6.72 3.09
N LEU A 174 11.39 6.98 4.37
CA LEU A 174 11.60 8.27 4.99
C LEU A 174 13.08 8.47 5.37
N ALA A 175 13.49 9.71 5.52
CA ALA A 175 14.87 10.07 5.90
C ALA A 175 15.33 9.46 7.25
N ASN A 176 14.39 9.11 8.13
CA ASN A 176 14.67 8.44 9.40
C ASN A 176 14.74 6.90 9.30
N GLY A 177 14.68 6.34 8.09
CA GLY A 177 14.72 4.91 7.82
C GLY A 177 13.36 4.20 7.88
N ALA A 178 12.31 4.84 8.39
CA ALA A 178 10.98 4.23 8.41
C ALA A 178 10.44 4.04 6.98
N LYS A 179 9.74 2.93 6.75
CA LYS A 179 9.19 2.56 5.46
C LYS A 179 7.67 2.51 5.51
N LEU A 180 7.04 3.15 4.53
CA LEU A 180 5.60 3.07 4.30
C LEU A 180 5.37 2.30 3.00
N TYR A 181 4.47 1.34 3.04
CA TYR A 181 4.13 0.51 1.91
C TYR A 181 2.68 0.77 1.49
N TYR A 182 2.48 0.89 0.19
CA TYR A 182 1.20 1.13 -0.45
C TYR A 182 0.99 0.12 -1.57
N TYR A 183 -0.20 -0.43 -1.68
CA TYR A 183 -0.61 -1.21 -2.85
C TYR A 183 -1.57 -0.36 -3.66
N CYS A 184 -1.23 -0.02 -4.90
CA CYS A 184 -1.94 1.00 -5.64
C CYS A 184 -1.91 0.75 -7.16
N TYR A 185 -2.94 1.25 -7.83
CA TYR A 185 -2.92 1.45 -9.26
C TYR A 185 -2.07 2.66 -9.61
N VAL A 186 -1.31 2.55 -10.68
CA VAL A 186 -0.41 3.60 -11.17
C VAL A 186 -0.99 4.22 -12.42
N GLY A 187 -1.10 5.54 -12.44
CA GLY A 187 -1.43 6.30 -13.63
C GLY A 187 -0.26 7.22 -13.99
N MET A 188 0.02 7.38 -15.29
CA MET A 188 1.06 8.26 -15.80
C MET A 188 0.50 9.19 -16.86
N SER A 189 0.83 10.49 -16.76
CA SER A 189 0.45 11.45 -17.79
C SER A 189 1.22 11.17 -19.09
N VAL A 190 0.49 11.04 -20.20
CA VAL A 190 1.10 10.83 -21.53
C VAL A 190 1.80 12.10 -22.02
N ILE A 191 1.33 13.28 -21.58
CA ILE A 191 1.84 14.57 -22.04
C ILE A 191 2.66 15.18 -20.89
N PRO A 192 3.97 15.45 -21.11
CA PRO A 192 4.78 16.14 -20.12
C PRO A 192 4.37 17.61 -19.96
N SER A 193 4.72 18.20 -18.84
CA SER A 193 4.61 19.65 -18.65
C SER A 193 5.61 20.37 -19.55
N LEU A 194 5.14 21.34 -20.35
CA LEU A 194 5.93 22.09 -21.32
C LEU A 194 5.96 23.59 -20.98
N THR A 195 5.99 23.95 -19.72
CA THR A 195 6.04 25.34 -19.27
C THR A 195 7.42 25.92 -19.56
N ARG A 196 7.45 27.09 -20.21
CA ARG A 196 8.71 27.80 -20.51
C ARG A 196 9.45 28.11 -19.22
N ASP A 197 10.78 27.98 -19.25
CA ASP A 197 11.70 28.25 -18.14
C ASP A 197 11.49 27.37 -16.91
N GLN A 198 10.80 26.22 -17.08
CA GLN A 198 10.61 25.18 -16.06
C GLN A 198 11.13 23.83 -16.58
N PRO A 199 11.65 22.96 -15.71
CA PRO A 199 12.01 21.61 -16.10
C PRO A 199 10.77 20.85 -16.58
N MET A 200 10.94 19.99 -17.58
CA MET A 200 9.87 19.09 -18.02
C MET A 200 9.60 18.04 -16.96
N THR A 201 8.32 17.89 -16.63
CA THR A 201 7.87 16.89 -15.66
C THR A 201 6.75 16.03 -16.23
N VAL A 202 6.59 14.85 -15.66
CA VAL A 202 5.46 13.93 -15.91
C VAL A 202 4.68 13.74 -14.63
N GLY A 203 3.35 13.82 -14.72
CA GLY A 203 2.46 13.55 -13.60
C GLY A 203 2.29 12.06 -13.38
N ILE A 204 2.44 11.59 -12.15
CA ILE A 204 2.17 10.23 -11.73
C ILE A 204 1.10 10.27 -10.64
N SER A 205 0.07 9.44 -10.78
CA SER A 205 -1.00 9.27 -9.81
C SER A 205 -1.00 7.84 -9.29
N LEU A 206 -1.09 7.69 -7.98
CA LEU A 206 -1.13 6.40 -7.28
C LEU A 206 -2.47 6.32 -6.55
N SER A 207 -3.35 5.40 -6.96
CA SER A 207 -4.65 5.18 -6.31
C SER A 207 -4.58 3.95 -5.43
N LEU A 208 -4.74 4.12 -4.12
CA LEU A 208 -4.59 3.06 -3.15
C LEU A 208 -5.72 2.02 -3.26
N VAL A 209 -5.35 0.74 -3.19
CA VAL A 209 -6.26 -0.41 -3.16
C VAL A 209 -6.58 -0.81 -1.72
N GLY A 210 -5.57 -0.84 -0.85
CA GLY A 210 -5.70 -1.25 0.55
C GLY A 210 -5.09 -0.23 1.52
N ASP A 211 -5.21 -0.55 2.81
CA ASP A 211 -4.65 0.29 3.86
C ASP A 211 -3.12 0.31 3.82
N PRO A 212 -2.49 1.48 3.98
CA PRO A 212 -1.03 1.58 4.04
C PRO A 212 -0.49 0.87 5.28
N THR A 213 0.69 0.27 5.14
CA THR A 213 1.40 -0.34 6.27
C THR A 213 2.71 0.40 6.51
N ARG A 214 3.00 0.67 7.78
CA ARG A 214 4.22 1.37 8.19
C ARG A 214 5.06 0.47 9.08
N TYR A 215 6.35 0.39 8.74
CA TYR A 215 7.37 -0.23 9.59
C TYR A 215 8.37 0.83 10.05
N ALA A 216 8.71 0.78 11.33
CA ALA A 216 9.87 1.49 11.85
C ALA A 216 11.14 0.84 11.25
N SER A 217 12.20 1.60 11.13
CA SER A 217 13.50 1.11 10.68
C SER A 217 14.05 0.05 11.62
#